data_ad5ff2a6d01aba1e76f90e0bd0a7562f
#
_entry.id   ad5ff2a6d01aba1e76f90e0bd0a7562f
#
_cell.length_a   1.000
_cell.length_b   1.000
_cell.length_c   1.000
_cell.angle_alpha   90.00
_cell.angle_beta   90.00
_cell.angle_gamma   90.00
#
_symmetry.space_group_name_H-M   'P 1'
#
loop_
_entity.id
_entity.type
_entity.pdbx_description
1 polymer ?
#
loop_
_entity_poly.entity_id
_entity_poly.type
_entity_poly.pdbx_seq_one_letter_code
_entity_poly.pdbx_strand_id
1 'polypeptide(L)'
;NYNSSEFQKTINVSIGQPVIYPDEKWNPNLRERNERIMNELLQKSLKSNPDVIVWPEAALTSFLAISESRKRIEYQEKIEASTLITGIPQRVFLNNNLKVYNSAIFLRPDGFYDTYQKIFLVPFAEYVPFFKNWLSKMNQFDDMGSFTPGKSYNTFDIGDIRSSILICYDSSSYK
;
A
#
# COMPACT_ATOMS: atom_id res chain seq x y z
N ASN A 1 -20.31 -23.25 -24.23
CA ASN A 1 -20.54 -21.97 -24.90
C ASN A 1 -20.70 -20.90 -23.83
N TYR A 2 -19.63 -20.21 -23.51
CA TYR A 2 -19.70 -18.99 -22.72
C TYR A 2 -20.22 -17.88 -23.62
N ASN A 3 -21.36 -17.32 -23.29
CA ASN A 3 -21.93 -16.18 -23.98
C ASN A 3 -21.12 -14.95 -23.60
N SER A 4 -20.23 -14.47 -24.45
CA SER A 4 -19.29 -13.36 -24.22
C SER A 4 -19.97 -11.97 -24.23
N SER A 5 -21.27 -11.87 -24.27
CA SER A 5 -22.00 -10.60 -24.38
C SER A 5 -22.46 -9.99 -23.03
N GLU A 6 -22.29 -10.67 -21.89
CA GLU A 6 -22.82 -10.20 -20.62
C GLU A 6 -21.77 -9.54 -19.67
N PHE A 7 -20.47 -9.50 -20.02
CA PHE A 7 -19.42 -8.99 -19.14
C PHE A 7 -18.52 -7.96 -19.83
N GLN A 8 -19.05 -6.80 -20.15
CA GLN A 8 -18.19 -5.65 -20.52
C GLN A 8 -18.44 -4.44 -19.62
N LYS A 9 -18.25 -4.64 -18.28
CA LYS A 9 -17.92 -3.51 -17.45
C LYS A 9 -16.39 -3.35 -17.52
N THR A 10 -15.93 -2.30 -18.17
CA THR A 10 -14.52 -1.94 -18.26
C THR A 10 -14.23 -0.87 -17.23
N ILE A 11 -13.07 -0.96 -16.58
CA ILE A 11 -12.51 0.10 -15.74
C ILE A 11 -11.22 0.59 -16.38
N ASN A 12 -11.00 1.90 -16.35
CA ASN A 12 -9.77 2.53 -16.82
C ASN A 12 -8.77 2.58 -15.64
N VAL A 13 -7.64 1.86 -15.77
CA VAL A 13 -6.64 1.75 -14.71
C VAL A 13 -5.34 2.43 -15.13
N SER A 14 -4.87 3.37 -14.33
CA SER A 14 -3.54 3.96 -14.46
C SER A 14 -2.57 3.28 -13.49
N ILE A 15 -1.52 2.65 -14.01
CA ILE A 15 -0.47 2.04 -13.19
C ILE A 15 0.72 2.98 -13.12
N GLY A 16 1.05 3.45 -11.92
CA GLY A 16 2.16 4.36 -11.69
C GLY A 16 3.36 3.65 -11.06
N GLN A 17 4.53 3.73 -11.71
CA GLN A 17 5.78 3.16 -11.22
C GLN A 17 6.78 4.30 -10.94
N PRO A 18 6.95 4.71 -9.66
CA PRO A 18 8.00 5.67 -9.31
C PRO A 18 9.37 4.99 -9.42
N VAL A 19 10.34 5.72 -9.93
CA VAL A 19 11.74 5.26 -9.96
C VAL A 19 12.43 5.83 -8.71
N ILE A 20 12.20 5.20 -7.58
CA ILE A 20 12.83 5.53 -6.28
C ILE A 20 13.54 4.26 -5.80
N TYR A 21 14.85 4.34 -5.61
CA TYR A 21 15.64 3.20 -5.14
C TYR A 21 15.35 2.89 -3.66
N PRO A 22 15.50 1.62 -3.21
CA PRO A 22 15.19 1.22 -1.84
C PRO A 22 15.95 2.01 -0.76
N ASP A 23 17.23 2.33 -0.98
CA ASP A 23 18.07 3.12 -0.10
C ASP A 23 17.65 4.61 -0.04
N GLU A 24 17.11 5.15 -1.13
CA GLU A 24 16.57 6.50 -1.18
C GLU A 24 15.17 6.60 -0.54
N LYS A 25 14.37 5.54 -0.68
CA LYS A 25 12.96 5.52 -0.27
C LYS A 25 12.77 5.85 1.21
N TRP A 26 13.64 5.30 2.07
CA TRP A 26 13.54 5.45 3.52
C TRP A 26 14.47 6.55 4.09
N ASN A 27 15.23 7.22 3.24
CA ASN A 27 16.12 8.30 3.67
C ASN A 27 15.32 9.56 4.04
N PRO A 28 15.35 10.02 5.32
CA PRO A 28 14.61 11.21 5.75
C PRO A 28 14.99 12.49 4.98
N ASN A 29 16.24 12.60 4.54
CA ASN A 29 16.73 13.75 3.79
C ASN A 29 16.19 13.82 2.37
N LEU A 30 15.69 12.72 1.82
CA LEU A 30 15.11 12.64 0.48
C LEU A 30 13.58 12.63 0.49
N ARG A 31 12.95 12.76 1.66
CA ARG A 31 11.50 12.69 1.82
C ARG A 31 10.77 13.68 0.90
N GLU A 32 11.15 14.95 0.91
CA GLU A 32 10.50 15.98 0.09
C GLU A 32 10.66 15.71 -1.41
N ARG A 33 11.85 15.24 -1.83
CA ARG A 33 12.09 14.81 -3.21
C ARG A 33 11.17 13.65 -3.59
N ASN A 34 11.09 12.64 -2.75
CA ASN A 34 10.27 11.46 -3.00
C ASN A 34 8.78 11.81 -3.05
N GLU A 35 8.30 12.67 -2.16
CA GLU A 35 6.93 13.19 -2.18
C GLU A 35 6.63 13.98 -3.45
N ARG A 36 7.57 14.77 -3.95
CA ARG A 36 7.43 15.47 -5.24
C ARG A 36 7.27 14.50 -6.39
N ILE A 37 8.12 13.47 -6.47
CA ILE A 37 8.05 12.42 -7.49
C ILE A 37 6.65 11.76 -7.46
N MET A 38 6.13 11.44 -6.27
CA MET A 38 4.81 10.83 -6.13
C MET A 38 3.68 11.78 -6.56
N ASN A 39 3.77 13.07 -6.26
CA ASN A 39 2.81 14.07 -6.71
C ASN A 39 2.84 14.24 -8.23
N GLU A 40 4.01 14.30 -8.86
CA GLU A 40 4.17 14.36 -10.31
C GLU A 40 3.58 13.11 -10.98
N LEU A 41 3.81 11.93 -10.39
CA LEU A 41 3.25 10.67 -10.86
C LEU A 41 1.72 10.68 -10.79
N LEU A 42 1.14 11.23 -9.70
CA LEU A 42 -0.31 11.40 -9.56
C LEU A 42 -0.86 12.29 -10.68
N GLN A 43 -0.28 13.46 -10.87
CA GLN A 43 -0.73 14.39 -11.92
C GLN A 43 -0.62 13.79 -13.34
N LYS A 44 0.38 12.95 -13.57
CA LYS A 44 0.50 12.19 -14.83
C LYS A 44 -0.62 11.17 -14.99
N SER A 45 -0.92 10.42 -13.93
CA SER A 45 -1.98 9.40 -13.93
C SER A 45 -3.35 10.01 -14.21
N LEU A 46 -3.67 11.15 -13.60
CA LEU A 46 -4.95 11.83 -13.72
C LEU A 46 -5.25 12.33 -15.16
N LYS A 47 -4.24 12.55 -15.99
CA LYS A 47 -4.42 12.99 -17.39
C LYS A 47 -5.24 12.02 -18.26
N SER A 48 -5.29 10.76 -17.89
CA SER A 48 -6.09 9.73 -18.59
C SER A 48 -7.49 9.54 -18.01
N ASN A 49 -7.89 10.37 -17.03
CA ASN A 49 -9.14 10.25 -16.28
C ASN A 49 -9.42 8.80 -15.86
N PRO A 50 -8.51 8.17 -15.07
CA PRO A 50 -8.66 6.79 -14.70
C PRO A 50 -9.74 6.61 -13.62
N ASP A 51 -10.43 5.48 -13.62
CA ASP A 51 -11.29 5.06 -12.52
C ASP A 51 -10.44 4.67 -11.30
N VAL A 52 -9.27 4.08 -11.57
CA VAL A 52 -8.35 3.58 -10.54
C VAL A 52 -6.91 3.95 -10.87
N ILE A 53 -6.18 4.43 -9.88
CA ILE A 53 -4.74 4.63 -9.91
C ILE A 53 -4.10 3.59 -8.99
N VAL A 54 -3.15 2.80 -9.50
CA VAL A 54 -2.45 1.77 -8.73
C VAL A 54 -0.96 2.10 -8.63
N TRP A 55 -0.45 2.17 -7.41
CA TRP A 55 0.97 2.34 -7.13
C TRP A 55 1.51 1.09 -6.42
N PRO A 56 2.83 0.81 -6.52
CA PRO A 56 3.42 -0.42 -6.01
C PRO A 56 3.46 -0.50 -4.47
N GLU A 57 3.92 -1.66 -3.99
CA GLU A 57 4.21 -1.92 -2.58
C GLU A 57 5.15 -0.86 -2.00
N ALA A 58 4.81 -0.38 -0.79
CA ALA A 58 5.55 0.65 -0.07
C ALA A 58 5.88 1.89 -0.93
N ALA A 59 5.00 2.27 -1.84
CA ALA A 59 5.20 3.46 -2.69
C ALA A 59 5.23 4.75 -1.86
N LEU A 60 4.42 4.83 -0.83
CA LEU A 60 4.45 5.92 0.15
C LEU A 60 5.06 5.42 1.45
N THR A 61 6.01 6.16 1.98
CA THR A 61 6.68 5.86 3.27
C THR A 61 5.97 6.52 4.46
N SER A 62 4.89 7.26 4.22
CA SER A 62 4.08 7.91 5.25
C SER A 62 2.95 6.98 5.75
N PHE A 63 2.61 7.10 7.03
CA PHE A 63 1.56 6.30 7.67
C PHE A 63 0.17 6.88 7.39
N LEU A 64 -0.38 6.65 6.18
CA LEU A 64 -1.64 7.24 5.74
C LEU A 64 -2.89 6.66 6.42
N ALA A 65 -2.79 5.44 6.94
CA ALA A 65 -3.94 4.74 7.55
C ALA A 65 -4.28 5.19 8.97
N ILE A 66 -3.59 6.19 9.51
CA ILE A 66 -3.96 6.82 10.77
C ILE A 66 -5.14 7.77 10.49
N SER A 67 -6.20 7.65 11.29
CA SER A 67 -7.48 8.38 11.12
C SER A 67 -7.33 9.91 10.96
N GLU A 68 -6.31 10.50 11.58
CA GLU A 68 -6.03 11.93 11.54
C GLU A 68 -4.92 12.33 10.57
N SER A 69 -4.56 11.44 9.64
CA SER A 69 -3.48 11.69 8.70
C SER A 69 -3.84 12.80 7.71
N ARG A 70 -3.26 13.99 7.89
CA ARG A 70 -3.38 15.11 6.92
C ARG A 70 -3.00 14.68 5.51
N LYS A 71 -1.97 13.84 5.37
CA LYS A 71 -1.54 13.33 4.06
C LYS A 71 -2.58 12.44 3.39
N ARG A 72 -3.32 11.63 4.15
CA ARG A 72 -4.42 10.85 3.60
C ARG A 72 -5.49 11.76 2.99
N ILE A 73 -5.90 12.78 3.75
CA ILE A 73 -6.89 13.77 3.29
C ILE A 73 -6.36 14.50 2.05
N GLU A 74 -5.10 14.95 2.08
CA GLU A 74 -4.46 15.62 0.95
C GLU A 74 -4.46 14.77 -0.32
N TYR A 75 -4.21 13.46 -0.23
CA TYR A 75 -4.32 12.58 -1.38
C TYR A 75 -5.77 12.41 -1.83
N GLN A 76 -6.72 12.25 -0.90
CA GLN A 76 -8.14 12.14 -1.23
C GLN A 76 -8.69 13.36 -1.97
N GLU A 77 -8.21 14.56 -1.63
CA GLU A 77 -8.55 15.81 -2.33
C GLU A 77 -7.92 15.89 -3.73
N LYS A 78 -6.73 15.27 -3.93
CA LYS A 78 -5.99 15.35 -5.18
C LYS A 78 -6.38 14.30 -6.22
N ILE A 79 -6.99 13.18 -5.82
CA ILE A 79 -7.30 12.07 -6.73
C ILE A 79 -8.54 12.32 -7.61
N GLU A 80 -9.18 13.48 -7.46
CA GLU A 80 -10.36 13.88 -8.24
C GLU A 80 -11.50 12.85 -8.12
N ALA A 81 -11.94 12.25 -9.23
CA ALA A 81 -12.95 11.19 -9.25
C ALA A 81 -12.37 9.77 -9.15
N SER A 82 -11.04 9.64 -9.14
CA SER A 82 -10.35 8.36 -9.16
C SER A 82 -10.27 7.71 -7.78
N THR A 83 -10.10 6.40 -7.75
CA THR A 83 -9.68 5.65 -6.55
C THR A 83 -8.17 5.45 -6.59
N LEU A 84 -7.46 5.71 -5.49
CA LEU A 84 -6.03 5.41 -5.37
C LEU A 84 -5.80 4.16 -4.51
N ILE A 85 -5.08 3.19 -5.08
CA ILE A 85 -4.58 2.02 -4.37
C ILE A 85 -3.06 2.13 -4.29
N THR A 86 -2.50 2.12 -3.08
CA THR A 86 -1.05 2.28 -2.90
C THR A 86 -0.52 1.54 -1.68
N GLY A 87 0.70 1.02 -1.78
CA GLY A 87 1.40 0.41 -0.65
C GLY A 87 1.91 1.44 0.36
N ILE A 88 1.68 1.17 1.65
CA ILE A 88 2.07 2.01 2.78
C ILE A 88 2.56 1.17 3.97
N PRO A 89 3.42 1.69 4.84
CA PRO A 89 3.54 1.18 6.20
C PRO A 89 2.31 1.61 7.00
N GLN A 90 1.73 0.70 7.79
CA GLN A 90 0.58 1.00 8.67
C GLN A 90 0.94 0.75 10.12
N ARG A 91 0.71 1.72 10.98
CA ARG A 91 0.83 1.59 12.44
C ARG A 91 -0.54 1.42 13.08
N VAL A 92 -0.65 0.41 13.94
CA VAL A 92 -1.88 0.14 14.69
C VAL A 92 -1.53 -0.13 16.15
N PHE A 93 -2.20 0.53 17.08
CA PHE A 93 -2.09 0.23 18.50
C PHE A 93 -3.12 -0.82 18.89
N LEU A 94 -2.64 -1.99 19.29
CA LEU A 94 -3.47 -3.10 19.78
C LEU A 94 -3.02 -3.48 21.18
N ASN A 95 -3.91 -3.38 22.17
CA ASN A 95 -3.63 -3.71 23.56
C ASN A 95 -2.35 -3.05 24.09
N ASN A 96 -2.21 -1.74 23.89
CA ASN A 96 -1.02 -0.93 24.23
C ASN A 96 0.29 -1.35 23.53
N ASN A 97 0.23 -2.21 22.52
CA ASN A 97 1.39 -2.59 21.72
C ASN A 97 1.28 -1.97 20.32
N LEU A 98 2.34 -1.31 19.90
CA LEU A 98 2.46 -0.82 18.54
C LEU A 98 2.73 -2.01 17.59
N LYS A 99 1.86 -2.17 16.60
CA LYS A 99 2.02 -3.11 15.50
C LYS A 99 2.29 -2.33 14.21
N VAL A 100 3.22 -2.83 13.41
CA VAL A 100 3.51 -2.26 12.10
C VAL A 100 3.19 -3.31 11.04
N TYR A 101 2.43 -2.92 10.03
CA TYR A 101 2.02 -3.79 8.94
C TYR A 101 2.55 -3.25 7.61
N ASN A 102 2.93 -4.15 6.72
CA ASN A 102 3.05 -3.84 5.30
C ASN A 102 1.64 -3.89 4.72
N SER A 103 1.14 -2.76 4.24
CA SER A 103 -0.28 -2.63 3.89
C SER A 103 -0.45 -1.98 2.52
N ALA A 104 -1.56 -2.28 1.89
CA ALA A 104 -2.12 -1.45 0.83
C ALA A 104 -3.28 -0.63 1.40
N ILE A 105 -3.35 0.64 1.03
CA ILE A 105 -4.48 1.50 1.33
C ILE A 105 -5.28 1.77 0.06
N PHE A 106 -6.59 1.76 0.20
CA PHE A 106 -7.59 2.08 -0.79
C PHE A 106 -8.21 3.41 -0.41
N LEU A 107 -8.01 4.44 -1.23
CA LEU A 107 -8.48 5.79 -0.98
C LEU A 107 -9.53 6.20 -2.02
N ARG A 108 -10.66 6.70 -1.56
CA ARG A 108 -11.71 7.27 -2.42
C ARG A 108 -11.84 8.78 -2.18
N PRO A 109 -12.27 9.55 -3.20
CA PRO A 109 -12.42 11.00 -3.09
C PRO A 109 -13.55 11.42 -2.13
N ASP A 110 -14.53 10.53 -1.86
CA ASP A 110 -15.62 10.78 -0.91
C ASP A 110 -15.19 10.70 0.57
N GLY A 111 -13.90 10.56 0.85
CA GLY A 111 -13.34 10.45 2.20
C GLY A 111 -13.25 9.01 2.72
N PHE A 112 -13.89 8.05 2.04
CA PHE A 112 -13.77 6.64 2.42
C PHE A 112 -12.34 6.12 2.20
N TYR A 113 -11.87 5.31 3.12
CA TYR A 113 -10.65 4.53 2.94
C TYR A 113 -10.76 3.17 3.64
N ASP A 114 -10.03 2.20 3.13
CA ASP A 114 -9.85 0.89 3.75
C ASP A 114 -8.42 0.42 3.54
N THR A 115 -8.01 -0.63 4.28
CA THR A 115 -6.65 -1.15 4.22
C THR A 115 -6.64 -2.67 4.13
N TYR A 116 -5.71 -3.19 3.34
CA TYR A 116 -5.33 -4.60 3.37
C TYR A 116 -3.95 -4.73 3.99
N GLN A 117 -3.81 -5.63 4.96
CA GLN A 117 -2.54 -5.93 5.63
C GLN A 117 -1.98 -7.23 5.06
N LYS A 118 -0.75 -7.19 4.54
CA LYS A 118 -0.06 -8.35 3.98
C LYS A 118 -0.05 -9.51 4.95
N ILE A 119 -0.52 -10.68 4.49
CA ILE A 119 -0.69 -11.88 5.31
C ILE A 119 0.58 -12.71 5.32
N PHE A 120 1.15 -12.95 4.15
CA PHE A 120 2.35 -13.79 4.00
C PHE A 120 3.59 -12.91 3.91
N LEU A 121 4.26 -12.76 5.05
CA LEU A 121 5.51 -11.99 5.14
C LEU A 121 6.69 -12.83 4.63
N VAL A 122 7.63 -12.16 3.97
CA VAL A 122 8.87 -12.79 3.51
C VAL A 122 9.79 -13.01 4.71
N PRO A 123 10.18 -14.28 5.01
CA PRO A 123 11.11 -14.57 6.10
C PRO A 123 12.44 -13.83 5.92
N PHE A 124 13.02 -13.34 7.01
CA PHE A 124 14.28 -12.59 7.08
C PHE A 124 14.29 -11.22 6.38
N ALA A 125 13.31 -10.92 5.53
CA ALA A 125 13.18 -9.61 4.91
C ALA A 125 12.13 -8.73 5.62
N GLU A 126 11.02 -9.31 6.02
CA GLU A 126 9.90 -8.60 6.63
C GLU A 126 9.63 -9.02 8.08
N TYR A 127 10.07 -10.20 8.47
CA TYR A 127 10.04 -10.63 9.86
C TYR A 127 11.21 -11.59 10.16
N VAL A 128 11.61 -11.61 11.44
CA VAL A 128 12.65 -12.51 11.92
C VAL A 128 11.99 -13.68 12.66
N PRO A 129 12.01 -14.91 12.09
CA PRO A 129 11.44 -16.06 12.76
C PRO A 129 12.30 -16.48 13.97
N PHE A 130 11.68 -16.71 15.11
CA PHE A 130 12.14 -17.39 16.35
C PHE A 130 13.48 -16.99 17.01
N PHE A 131 14.42 -16.31 16.36
CA PHE A 131 15.75 -16.02 16.89
C PHE A 131 16.02 -14.53 17.15
N LYS A 132 15.00 -13.79 17.58
CA LYS A 132 15.12 -12.34 17.86
C LYS A 132 16.33 -12.00 18.75
N ASN A 133 16.63 -12.82 19.77
CA ASN A 133 17.69 -12.55 20.74
C ASN A 133 19.10 -12.85 20.21
N TRP A 134 19.25 -13.59 19.13
CA TRP A 134 20.56 -13.87 18.53
C TRP A 134 20.89 -12.89 17.40
N LEU A 135 19.90 -12.51 16.62
CA LEU A 135 20.05 -11.58 15.48
C LEU A 135 20.11 -10.10 15.88
N SER A 136 19.56 -9.72 17.05
CA SER A 136 19.71 -8.36 17.60
C SER A 136 21.16 -8.00 17.94
N LYS A 137 22.06 -8.99 18.00
CA LYS A 137 23.50 -8.76 18.11
C LYS A 137 24.21 -8.44 16.78
N MET A 138 23.52 -8.59 15.66
CA MET A 138 24.01 -8.23 14.32
C MET A 138 23.34 -6.92 13.91
N ASN A 139 23.85 -5.80 14.40
CA ASN A 139 23.47 -4.38 14.28
C ASN A 139 22.89 -3.86 12.94
N GLN A 140 22.28 -4.69 12.10
CA GLN A 140 21.75 -4.28 10.78
C GLN A 140 20.21 -4.30 10.68
N PHE A 141 19.49 -4.74 11.75
CA PHE A 141 18.03 -4.90 11.70
C PHE A 141 17.28 -4.06 12.76
N ASP A 142 17.97 -3.16 13.47
CA ASP A 142 17.41 -2.48 14.65
C ASP A 142 16.44 -1.33 14.33
N ASP A 143 16.43 -0.77 13.12
CA ASP A 143 15.66 0.45 12.81
C ASP A 143 14.32 0.21 12.10
N MET A 144 14.08 -0.97 11.52
CA MET A 144 12.77 -1.35 10.99
C MET A 144 12.28 -2.61 11.69
N GLY A 145 11.55 -2.44 12.79
CA GLY A 145 10.93 -3.56 13.50
C GLY A 145 10.18 -4.50 12.55
N SER A 146 10.20 -5.82 12.86
CA SER A 146 9.47 -6.82 12.09
C SER A 146 8.04 -6.39 11.83
N PHE A 147 7.56 -6.51 10.58
CA PHE A 147 6.15 -6.37 10.28
C PHE A 147 5.33 -7.43 11.00
N THR A 148 4.10 -7.09 11.29
CA THR A 148 3.10 -8.01 11.82
C THR A 148 2.29 -8.57 10.65
N PRO A 149 2.04 -9.89 10.55
CA PRO A 149 1.20 -10.43 9.51
C PRO A 149 -0.25 -10.00 9.66
N GLY A 150 -0.92 -9.71 8.55
CA GLY A 150 -2.36 -9.53 8.46
C GLY A 150 -3.12 -10.82 8.79
N LYS A 151 -4.45 -10.71 8.95
CA LYS A 151 -5.29 -11.85 9.37
C LYS A 151 -6.39 -12.20 8.40
N SER A 152 -6.74 -11.28 7.52
CA SER A 152 -7.89 -11.44 6.63
C SER A 152 -7.62 -10.87 5.25
N TYR A 153 -8.19 -11.51 4.26
CA TYR A 153 -8.31 -10.94 2.92
C TYR A 153 -9.49 -9.98 2.89
N ASN A 154 -9.25 -8.78 2.36
CA ASN A 154 -10.28 -7.78 2.19
C ASN A 154 -10.68 -7.67 0.71
N THR A 155 -11.95 -7.38 0.47
CA THR A 155 -12.46 -7.02 -0.84
C THR A 155 -12.90 -5.56 -0.83
N PHE A 156 -12.70 -4.88 -1.95
CA PHE A 156 -13.02 -3.48 -2.15
C PHE A 156 -13.90 -3.34 -3.40
N ASP A 157 -14.89 -2.50 -3.34
CA ASP A 157 -15.73 -2.25 -4.50
C ASP A 157 -15.22 -1.01 -5.25
N ILE A 158 -14.91 -1.19 -6.53
CA ILE A 158 -14.53 -0.15 -7.48
C ILE A 158 -15.70 0.01 -8.45
N GLY A 159 -16.55 1.00 -8.22
CA GLY A 159 -17.86 1.04 -8.85
C GLY A 159 -18.63 -0.23 -8.53
N ASP A 160 -19.03 -0.98 -9.56
CA ASP A 160 -19.76 -2.25 -9.42
C ASP A 160 -18.83 -3.48 -9.45
N ILE A 161 -17.52 -3.30 -9.49
CA ILE A 161 -16.54 -4.40 -9.58
C ILE A 161 -15.96 -4.68 -8.22
N ARG A 162 -16.16 -5.90 -7.72
CA ARG A 162 -15.51 -6.37 -6.50
C ARG A 162 -14.08 -6.82 -6.78
N SER A 163 -13.14 -6.23 -6.07
CA SER A 163 -11.71 -6.43 -6.26
C SER A 163 -11.04 -6.83 -4.93
N SER A 164 -9.88 -7.45 -5.01
CA SER A 164 -9.01 -7.73 -3.88
C SER A 164 -7.58 -7.34 -4.20
N ILE A 165 -6.78 -7.13 -3.14
CA ILE A 165 -5.38 -6.76 -3.26
C ILE A 165 -4.53 -7.87 -2.66
N LEU A 166 -3.46 -8.24 -3.37
CA LEU A 166 -2.39 -9.10 -2.89
C LEU A 166 -1.07 -8.33 -2.96
N ILE A 167 -0.23 -8.45 -1.93
CA ILE A 167 1.04 -7.74 -1.86
C ILE A 167 2.17 -8.75 -2.06
N CYS A 168 2.90 -8.63 -3.19
CA CYS A 168 4.12 -9.37 -3.50
C CYS A 168 3.97 -10.88 -3.21
N TYR A 169 4.58 -11.38 -2.14
CA TYR A 169 4.63 -12.81 -1.79
C TYR A 169 3.25 -13.44 -1.50
N ASP A 170 2.23 -12.63 -1.15
CA ASP A 170 0.85 -13.12 -1.00
C ASP A 170 0.35 -13.84 -2.27
N SER A 171 0.79 -13.38 -3.45
CA SER A 171 0.38 -13.96 -4.73
C SER A 171 0.97 -15.36 -5.00
N SER A 172 2.03 -15.73 -4.29
CA SER A 172 2.72 -17.03 -4.44
C SER A 172 2.28 -18.06 -3.40
N SER A 173 1.56 -17.66 -2.38
CA SER A 173 1.15 -18.52 -1.27
C SER A 173 -0.23 -19.11 -1.52
N TYR A 174 -0.29 -20.13 -2.39
CA TYR A 174 -1.48 -20.97 -2.51
C TYR A 174 -1.49 -22.01 -1.36
N LYS A 175 -2.52 -21.98 -0.56
CA LYS A 175 -2.96 -23.11 0.26
C LYS A 175 -4.32 -23.55 -0.18
#